data_65ac7e356fcdeae147b88a961341c420
#
_entry.id   65ac7e356fcdeae147b88a961341c420
#
_cell.length_a   1.000
_cell.length_b   1.000
_cell.length_c   1.000
_cell.angle_alpha   90.00
_cell.angle_beta   90.00
_cell.angle_gamma   90.00
#
_symmetry.space_group_name_H-M   'P 1'
#
loop_
_entity.id
_entity.type
_entity.pdbx_description
1 polymer ?
#
loop_
_entity_poly.entity_id
_entity_poly.type
_entity_poly.pdbx_seq_one_letter_code
_entity_poly.pdbx_strand_id
1 'polypeptide(L)'
;MLYEPNDEFLQNDLWQTEDLVIYQSNPVAVNNEDVFENLLEKREYAILYENKRENYLCKHNNIRYKGLGTEGYIDITKVRQCCVEGDKAFWKGRRVWVGLDLSQTDDNTSVAMVTYDEKTGKIYAKVWGFIPKERIVIKSKKEGVNYKKLIAAGECFACGEEVIDYSFVERFILSLPEEYGVIVEQVGYDRYNALSTVQKLENDDKNPLECVEIIQHSKTLHRPTKLLREYILNKLFCYEQNLMLEINFQNARCTEDTNLNKYVNKKRSSGKVDMVVSLINAIYLLQDAVLLGEDSWGAQII
;
A
#
# COMPACT_ATOMS: atom_id res chain seq x y z
N MET A 1 -11.22 -29.72 -14.80
CA MET A 1 -11.62 -28.65 -15.74
C MET A 1 -12.06 -27.48 -14.88
N LEU A 2 -11.39 -26.36 -14.96
CA LEU A 2 -11.80 -25.13 -14.27
C LEU A 2 -12.89 -24.48 -15.15
N TYR A 3 -14.07 -24.30 -14.58
CA TYR A 3 -15.14 -23.57 -15.24
C TYR A 3 -14.95 -22.09 -14.94
N GLU A 4 -14.35 -21.37 -15.87
CA GLU A 4 -14.18 -19.90 -15.79
C GLU A 4 -15.15 -19.27 -16.79
N PRO A 5 -16.04 -18.37 -16.36
CA PRO A 5 -16.84 -17.60 -17.29
C PRO A 5 -15.94 -16.62 -18.07
N ASN A 6 -16.39 -16.23 -19.25
CA ASN A 6 -15.67 -15.30 -20.10
C ASN A 6 -15.50 -13.94 -19.40
N ASP A 7 -14.35 -13.31 -19.54
CA ASP A 7 -14.06 -11.95 -19.01
C ASP A 7 -15.09 -10.91 -19.47
N GLU A 8 -15.77 -11.14 -20.59
CA GLU A 8 -16.85 -10.29 -21.09
C GLU A 8 -17.97 -10.09 -20.07
N PHE A 9 -18.33 -11.13 -19.30
CA PHE A 9 -19.34 -11.05 -18.25
C PHE A 9 -18.99 -10.09 -17.12
N LEU A 10 -17.69 -9.93 -16.84
CA LEU A 10 -17.21 -8.98 -15.85
C LEU A 10 -17.13 -7.56 -16.41
N GLN A 11 -16.63 -7.41 -17.65
CA GLN A 11 -16.40 -6.11 -18.27
C GLN A 11 -17.69 -5.32 -18.51
N ASN A 12 -18.77 -6.03 -18.87
CA ASN A 12 -20.06 -5.43 -19.19
C ASN A 12 -21.09 -5.57 -18.05
N ASP A 13 -20.65 -5.95 -16.85
CA ASP A 13 -21.52 -6.23 -15.70
C ASP A 13 -22.62 -7.29 -15.99
N LEU A 14 -22.45 -8.11 -17.02
CA LEU A 14 -23.41 -9.14 -17.43
C LEU A 14 -23.61 -10.22 -16.37
N TRP A 15 -22.66 -10.36 -15.45
CA TRP A 15 -22.78 -11.24 -14.28
C TRP A 15 -23.99 -10.88 -13.40
N GLN A 16 -24.51 -9.66 -13.50
CA GLN A 16 -25.68 -9.20 -12.73
C GLN A 16 -27.00 -9.71 -13.32
N THR A 17 -27.05 -9.94 -14.63
CA THR A 17 -28.27 -10.27 -15.35
C THR A 17 -28.25 -11.64 -16.01
N GLU A 18 -27.08 -12.13 -16.42
CA GLU A 18 -26.96 -13.35 -17.20
C GLU A 18 -26.84 -14.60 -16.33
N ASP A 19 -27.84 -15.46 -16.37
CA ASP A 19 -27.84 -16.76 -15.64
C ASP A 19 -26.79 -17.73 -16.19
N LEU A 20 -26.38 -17.56 -17.44
CA LEU A 20 -25.33 -18.37 -18.06
C LEU A 20 -24.02 -18.33 -17.26
N VAL A 21 -23.71 -17.21 -16.60
CA VAL A 21 -22.53 -17.08 -15.71
C VAL A 21 -22.60 -18.06 -14.55
N ILE A 22 -23.77 -18.24 -13.95
CA ILE A 22 -24.00 -19.19 -12.87
C ILE A 22 -23.80 -20.61 -13.37
N TYR A 23 -24.40 -20.98 -14.49
CA TYR A 23 -24.30 -22.33 -15.05
C TYR A 23 -22.87 -22.69 -15.49
N GLN A 24 -22.15 -21.77 -16.09
CA GLN A 24 -20.76 -21.98 -16.49
C GLN A 24 -19.84 -22.21 -15.29
N SER A 25 -20.05 -21.47 -14.21
CA SER A 25 -19.22 -21.57 -13.01
C SER A 25 -19.64 -22.72 -12.09
N ASN A 26 -20.91 -23.12 -12.12
CA ASN A 26 -21.51 -24.11 -11.23
C ASN A 26 -22.34 -25.12 -12.03
N PRO A 27 -21.72 -26.10 -12.71
CA PRO A 27 -22.46 -27.04 -13.57
C PRO A 27 -23.55 -27.86 -12.85
N VAL A 28 -23.41 -28.01 -11.52
CA VAL A 28 -24.43 -28.70 -10.71
C VAL A 28 -25.76 -27.95 -10.70
N ALA A 29 -25.72 -26.61 -10.84
CA ALA A 29 -26.92 -25.77 -10.87
C ALA A 29 -27.83 -26.05 -12.07
N VAL A 30 -27.31 -26.68 -13.15
CA VAL A 30 -28.09 -27.06 -14.35
C VAL A 30 -29.15 -28.07 -14.01
N ASN A 31 -28.88 -29.02 -13.07
CA ASN A 31 -29.75 -30.13 -12.69
C ASN A 31 -30.21 -30.06 -11.23
N ASN A 32 -30.00 -28.92 -10.56
CA ASN A 32 -30.37 -28.75 -9.15
C ASN A 32 -30.89 -27.33 -8.92
N GLU A 33 -32.20 -27.23 -8.83
CA GLU A 33 -32.92 -25.97 -8.68
C GLU A 33 -32.58 -25.25 -7.36
N ASP A 34 -32.45 -25.97 -6.25
CA ASP A 34 -32.09 -25.40 -4.94
C ASP A 34 -30.72 -24.73 -4.99
N VAL A 35 -29.75 -25.33 -5.69
CA VAL A 35 -28.42 -24.77 -5.89
C VAL A 35 -28.50 -23.50 -6.74
N PHE A 36 -29.29 -23.53 -7.80
CA PHE A 36 -29.47 -22.38 -8.67
C PHE A 36 -30.12 -21.20 -7.93
N GLU A 37 -31.23 -21.43 -7.22
CA GLU A 37 -31.92 -20.39 -6.44
C GLU A 37 -31.01 -19.80 -5.36
N ASN A 38 -30.24 -20.62 -4.65
CA ASN A 38 -29.26 -20.11 -3.65
C ASN A 38 -28.20 -19.21 -4.29
N LEU A 39 -27.74 -19.53 -5.52
CA LEU A 39 -26.77 -18.70 -6.25
C LEU A 39 -27.39 -17.41 -6.77
N LEU A 40 -28.67 -17.42 -7.15
CA LEU A 40 -29.43 -16.22 -7.50
C LEU A 40 -29.56 -15.29 -6.31
N GLU A 41 -29.96 -15.79 -5.14
CA GLU A 41 -30.05 -14.99 -3.91
C GLU A 41 -28.70 -14.33 -3.59
N LYS A 42 -27.61 -15.08 -3.68
CA LYS A 42 -26.27 -14.53 -3.44
C LYS A 42 -25.86 -13.48 -4.48
N ARG A 43 -26.31 -13.63 -5.73
CA ARG A 43 -26.14 -12.62 -6.79
C ARG A 43 -26.84 -11.32 -6.43
N GLU A 44 -28.09 -11.38 -5.99
CA GLU A 44 -28.85 -10.23 -5.56
C GLU A 44 -28.17 -9.51 -4.40
N TYR A 45 -27.68 -10.24 -3.39
CA TYR A 45 -26.89 -9.67 -2.32
C TYR A 45 -25.60 -8.99 -2.81
N ALA A 46 -24.94 -9.56 -3.82
CA ALA A 46 -23.74 -8.98 -4.40
C ALA A 46 -24.02 -7.72 -5.25
N ILE A 47 -25.20 -7.61 -5.83
CA ILE A 47 -25.67 -6.41 -6.55
C ILE A 47 -25.99 -5.30 -5.54
N LEU A 48 -26.75 -5.61 -4.49
CA LEU A 48 -27.20 -4.65 -3.48
C LEU A 48 -26.07 -4.17 -2.55
N TYR A 49 -25.17 -5.09 -2.19
CA TYR A 49 -24.10 -4.83 -1.23
C TYR A 49 -22.73 -4.99 -1.90
N GLU A 50 -22.12 -3.86 -2.24
CA GLU A 50 -20.82 -3.81 -2.93
C GLU A 50 -19.72 -4.61 -2.20
N ASN A 51 -19.74 -4.65 -0.87
CA ASN A 51 -18.80 -5.44 -0.04
C ASN A 51 -19.00 -6.97 -0.16
N LYS A 52 -20.08 -7.44 -0.76
CA LYS A 52 -20.33 -8.87 -1.03
C LYS A 52 -19.94 -9.28 -2.44
N ARG A 53 -19.76 -8.31 -3.33
CA ARG A 53 -19.52 -8.53 -4.77
C ARG A 53 -18.28 -9.38 -5.04
N GLU A 54 -17.13 -9.02 -4.47
CA GLU A 54 -15.89 -9.76 -4.66
C GLU A 54 -16.02 -11.23 -4.25
N ASN A 55 -16.64 -11.47 -3.09
CA ASN A 55 -16.86 -12.82 -2.59
C ASN A 55 -17.75 -13.65 -3.54
N TYR A 56 -18.83 -13.05 -4.05
CA TYR A 56 -19.72 -13.71 -5.01
C TYR A 56 -19.01 -14.01 -6.33
N LEU A 57 -18.33 -13.03 -6.92
CA LEU A 57 -17.63 -13.20 -8.19
C LEU A 57 -16.51 -14.24 -8.11
N CYS A 58 -15.70 -14.21 -7.04
CA CYS A 58 -14.60 -15.16 -6.88
C CYS A 58 -15.05 -16.57 -6.50
N LYS A 59 -15.94 -16.72 -5.51
CA LYS A 59 -16.31 -18.03 -4.97
C LYS A 59 -17.42 -18.73 -5.74
N HIS A 60 -18.33 -17.96 -6.31
CA HIS A 60 -19.52 -18.53 -6.95
C HIS A 60 -19.49 -18.43 -8.47
N ASN A 61 -18.75 -17.47 -9.02
CA ASN A 61 -18.63 -17.33 -10.48
C ASN A 61 -17.23 -17.65 -11.02
N ASN A 62 -16.26 -18.06 -10.18
CA ASN A 62 -14.87 -18.33 -10.56
C ASN A 62 -14.22 -17.20 -11.37
N ILE A 63 -14.74 -15.97 -11.25
CA ILE A 63 -14.17 -14.80 -11.90
C ILE A 63 -12.98 -14.33 -11.06
N ARG A 64 -11.82 -14.23 -11.69
CA ARG A 64 -10.64 -13.64 -11.06
C ARG A 64 -10.85 -12.15 -10.88
N TYR A 65 -11.45 -11.77 -9.75
CA TYR A 65 -11.70 -10.37 -9.43
C TYR A 65 -10.40 -9.65 -9.09
N LYS A 66 -10.08 -8.60 -9.84
CA LYS A 66 -8.83 -7.85 -9.70
C LYS A 66 -8.94 -6.67 -8.72
N GLY A 67 -9.76 -6.82 -7.68
CA GLY A 67 -9.77 -5.87 -6.58
C GLY A 67 -10.29 -4.46 -6.91
N LEU A 68 -11.30 -4.36 -7.78
CA LEU A 68 -12.06 -3.11 -7.96
C LEU A 68 -13.23 -2.97 -6.98
N GLY A 69 -13.34 -3.93 -6.04
CA GLY A 69 -14.39 -3.93 -5.03
C GLY A 69 -14.08 -3.04 -3.84
N THR A 70 -15.10 -2.77 -3.05
CA THR A 70 -15.09 -1.94 -1.83
C THR A 70 -14.16 -2.44 -0.73
N GLU A 71 -13.66 -3.68 -0.83
CA GLU A 71 -12.64 -4.19 0.09
C GLU A 71 -11.21 -3.72 -0.29
N GLY A 72 -10.99 -3.25 -1.50
CA GLY A 72 -9.74 -2.61 -1.91
C GLY A 72 -9.51 -1.31 -1.17
N TYR A 73 -8.26 -1.00 -0.84
CA TYR A 73 -7.93 0.28 -0.20
C TYR A 73 -8.30 1.46 -1.10
N ILE A 74 -7.91 1.41 -2.37
CA ILE A 74 -8.19 2.44 -3.36
C ILE A 74 -8.09 1.88 -4.79
N ASP A 75 -8.84 2.47 -5.72
CA ASP A 75 -8.74 2.16 -7.13
C ASP A 75 -7.39 2.62 -7.69
N ILE A 76 -6.67 1.71 -8.35
CA ILE A 76 -5.36 1.98 -8.94
C ILE A 76 -5.39 3.07 -10.01
N THR A 77 -6.51 3.26 -10.71
CA THR A 77 -6.65 4.33 -11.69
C THR A 77 -6.58 5.71 -11.05
N LYS A 78 -7.09 5.85 -9.82
CA LYS A 78 -6.99 7.08 -9.03
C LYS A 78 -5.55 7.33 -8.55
N VAL A 79 -4.85 6.28 -8.13
CA VAL A 79 -3.44 6.37 -7.75
C VAL A 79 -2.60 6.83 -8.94
N ARG A 80 -2.78 6.21 -10.12
CA ARG A 80 -2.04 6.56 -11.35
C ARG A 80 -2.26 8.00 -11.81
N GLN A 81 -3.41 8.59 -11.52
CA GLN A 81 -3.67 10.02 -11.79
C GLN A 81 -2.82 10.96 -10.92
N CYS A 82 -2.19 10.44 -9.86
CA CYS A 82 -1.30 11.15 -8.95
C CYS A 82 0.20 10.98 -9.31
N CYS A 83 0.51 10.22 -10.36
CA CYS A 83 1.87 10.02 -10.84
C CYS A 83 2.41 11.32 -11.45
N VAL A 84 3.63 11.69 -11.07
CA VAL A 84 4.35 12.85 -11.59
C VAL A 84 5.70 12.42 -12.16
N GLU A 85 6.25 13.23 -13.04
CA GLU A 85 7.62 13.04 -13.51
C GLU A 85 8.60 13.29 -12.35
N GLY A 86 9.62 12.43 -12.24
CA GLY A 86 10.62 12.53 -11.19
C GLY A 86 11.53 13.73 -11.40
N ASP A 87 11.67 14.57 -10.39
CA ASP A 87 12.61 15.68 -10.36
C ASP A 87 13.41 15.67 -9.05
N LYS A 88 14.68 15.27 -9.14
CA LYS A 88 15.57 15.27 -7.98
C LYS A 88 15.77 16.65 -7.38
N ALA A 89 15.75 17.69 -8.20
CA ALA A 89 15.92 19.08 -7.76
C ALA A 89 14.73 19.57 -6.90
N PHE A 90 13.54 18.98 -7.10
CA PHE A 90 12.37 19.28 -6.29
C PHE A 90 12.60 19.03 -4.79
N TRP A 91 13.37 17.99 -4.44
CA TRP A 91 13.59 17.59 -3.05
C TRP A 91 14.56 18.49 -2.29
N LYS A 92 15.42 19.23 -2.99
CA LYS A 92 16.49 20.01 -2.38
C LYS A 92 15.97 21.06 -1.40
N GLY A 93 16.48 20.98 -0.15
CA GLY A 93 16.12 21.87 0.95
C GLY A 93 14.76 21.59 1.59
N ARG A 94 14.04 20.54 1.17
CA ARG A 94 12.74 20.19 1.76
C ARG A 94 12.91 19.41 3.05
N ARG A 95 12.04 19.67 4.01
CA ARG A 95 11.85 18.83 5.20
C ARG A 95 11.07 17.60 4.80
N VAL A 96 11.53 16.44 5.24
CA VAL A 96 10.91 15.15 4.90
C VAL A 96 10.71 14.27 6.12
N TRP A 97 9.65 13.48 6.10
CA TRP A 97 9.35 12.45 7.07
C TRP A 97 9.54 11.09 6.40
N VAL A 98 10.24 10.21 7.07
CA VAL A 98 10.58 8.88 6.53
C VAL A 98 9.77 7.82 7.26
N GLY A 99 9.17 6.92 6.52
CA GLY A 99 8.49 5.74 7.06
C GLY A 99 9.26 4.48 6.70
N LEU A 100 9.44 3.61 7.68
CA LEU A 100 10.18 2.36 7.56
C LEU A 100 9.24 1.18 7.85
N ASP A 101 9.31 0.15 7.02
CA ASP A 101 8.68 -1.14 7.22
C ASP A 101 9.72 -2.25 7.02
N LEU A 102 10.21 -2.84 8.11
CA LEU A 102 11.27 -3.85 8.10
C LEU A 102 10.71 -5.26 8.07
N SER A 103 11.26 -6.07 7.20
CA SER A 103 11.01 -7.51 7.10
C SER A 103 12.33 -8.28 7.07
N GLN A 104 12.34 -9.55 7.52
CA GLN A 104 13.54 -10.38 7.46
C GLN A 104 13.68 -11.16 6.16
N THR A 105 12.64 -11.90 5.74
CA THR A 105 12.77 -12.90 4.66
C THR A 105 11.63 -12.87 3.64
N ASP A 106 10.38 -13.01 4.07
CA ASP A 106 9.24 -13.24 3.17
C ASP A 106 8.60 -11.97 2.65
N ASP A 107 8.48 -10.94 3.49
CA ASP A 107 8.02 -9.63 3.08
C ASP A 107 9.18 -8.79 2.52
N ASN A 108 8.87 -7.71 1.83
CA ASN A 108 9.88 -6.76 1.38
C ASN A 108 10.13 -5.75 2.50
N THR A 109 11.35 -5.30 2.66
CA THR A 109 11.62 -4.09 3.43
C THR A 109 11.31 -2.89 2.54
N SER A 110 10.77 -1.83 3.11
CA SER A 110 10.43 -0.62 2.37
C SER A 110 10.75 0.64 3.17
N VAL A 111 11.21 1.67 2.44
CA VAL A 111 11.44 3.03 2.94
C VAL A 111 10.62 3.99 2.10
N ALA A 112 9.84 4.84 2.74
CA ALA A 112 9.09 5.91 2.11
C ALA A 112 9.55 7.27 2.64
N MET A 113 9.70 8.24 1.78
CA MET A 113 10.02 9.63 2.11
C MET A 113 8.88 10.51 1.61
N VAL A 114 8.34 11.36 2.48
CA VAL A 114 7.25 12.29 2.15
C VAL A 114 7.59 13.72 2.55
N THR A 115 7.06 14.67 1.79
CA THR A 115 7.09 16.10 2.12
C THR A 115 5.75 16.74 1.80
N TYR A 116 5.43 17.83 2.50
CA TYR A 116 4.27 18.66 2.22
C TYR A 116 4.71 19.96 1.53
N ASP A 117 4.02 20.30 0.46
CA ASP A 117 4.26 21.57 -0.24
C ASP A 117 3.12 22.55 0.11
N GLU A 118 3.41 23.48 1.02
CA GLU A 118 2.46 24.49 1.51
C GLU A 118 1.84 25.34 0.39
N LYS A 119 2.59 25.57 -0.69
CA LYS A 119 2.12 26.41 -1.81
C LYS A 119 1.00 25.74 -2.59
N THR A 120 1.07 24.42 -2.74
CA THR A 120 0.11 23.63 -3.54
C THR A 120 -0.85 22.82 -2.69
N GLY A 121 -0.60 22.70 -1.39
CA GLY A 121 -1.35 21.84 -0.48
C GLY A 121 -1.19 20.34 -0.77
N LYS A 122 -0.09 19.96 -1.44
CA LYS A 122 0.12 18.58 -1.89
C LYS A 122 1.15 17.86 -1.05
N ILE A 123 0.92 16.56 -0.88
CA ILE A 123 1.90 15.61 -0.34
C ILE A 123 2.65 14.97 -1.52
N TYR A 124 3.98 15.04 -1.49
CA TYR A 124 4.85 14.35 -2.44
C TYR A 124 5.53 13.19 -1.74
N ALA A 125 5.61 12.07 -2.44
CA ALA A 125 6.19 10.84 -1.93
C ALA A 125 7.21 10.23 -2.89
N LYS A 126 8.26 9.62 -2.30
CA LYS A 126 9.18 8.73 -3.00
C LYS A 126 9.37 7.48 -2.14
N VAL A 127 9.28 6.31 -2.76
CA VAL A 127 9.24 5.03 -2.04
C VAL A 127 10.17 4.03 -2.68
N TRP A 128 10.88 3.24 -1.89
CA TRP A 128 11.81 2.22 -2.34
C TRP A 128 11.58 0.90 -1.63
N GLY A 129 11.77 -0.19 -2.36
CA GLY A 129 11.74 -1.54 -1.85
C GLY A 129 13.16 -2.12 -1.70
N PHE A 130 13.31 -3.08 -0.79
CA PHE A 130 14.57 -3.82 -0.58
C PHE A 130 14.23 -5.31 -0.50
N ILE A 131 15.00 -6.14 -1.19
CA ILE A 131 14.76 -7.59 -1.29
C ILE A 131 16.09 -8.36 -1.28
N PRO A 132 16.17 -9.53 -0.61
CA PRO A 132 17.37 -10.34 -0.63
C PRO A 132 17.70 -10.82 -2.05
N LYS A 133 18.97 -10.80 -2.43
CA LYS A 133 19.44 -11.14 -3.78
C LYS A 133 19.02 -12.54 -4.21
N GLU A 134 19.20 -13.53 -3.36
CA GLU A 134 18.89 -14.92 -3.67
C GLU A 134 17.39 -15.21 -3.76
N ARG A 135 16.57 -14.33 -3.17
CA ARG A 135 15.09 -14.42 -3.22
C ARG A 135 14.48 -13.84 -4.48
N ILE A 136 15.23 -13.04 -5.28
CA ILE A 136 14.69 -12.32 -6.46
C ILE A 136 13.95 -13.25 -7.42
N VAL A 137 14.54 -14.40 -7.79
CA VAL A 137 13.96 -15.32 -8.77
C VAL A 137 12.72 -16.01 -8.19
N ILE A 138 12.82 -16.49 -6.95
CA ILE A 138 11.73 -17.21 -6.26
C ILE A 138 10.55 -16.27 -6.03
N LYS A 139 10.80 -15.08 -5.52
CA LYS A 139 9.77 -14.06 -5.28
C LYS A 139 9.13 -13.60 -6.59
N SER A 140 9.91 -13.41 -7.66
CA SER A 140 9.37 -13.03 -8.97
C SER A 140 8.36 -14.06 -9.48
N LYS A 141 8.63 -15.35 -9.32
CA LYS A 141 7.70 -16.42 -9.72
C LYS A 141 6.49 -16.50 -8.80
N LYS A 142 6.70 -16.44 -7.48
CA LYS A 142 5.64 -16.56 -6.46
C LYS A 142 4.63 -15.41 -6.52
N GLU A 143 5.13 -14.19 -6.73
CA GLU A 143 4.35 -12.97 -6.66
C GLU A 143 3.91 -12.45 -8.03
N GLY A 144 4.40 -13.05 -9.13
CA GLY A 144 4.10 -12.60 -10.50
C GLY A 144 4.71 -11.22 -10.83
N VAL A 145 5.77 -10.81 -10.11
CA VAL A 145 6.41 -9.50 -10.24
C VAL A 145 7.81 -9.63 -10.79
N ASN A 146 8.16 -8.87 -11.81
CA ASN A 146 9.51 -8.88 -12.38
C ASN A 146 10.45 -7.97 -11.55
N TYR A 147 10.94 -8.48 -10.43
CA TYR A 147 11.84 -7.72 -9.54
C TYR A 147 13.14 -7.27 -10.22
N LYS A 148 13.67 -8.02 -11.20
CA LYS A 148 14.86 -7.58 -11.96
C LYS A 148 14.59 -6.28 -12.72
N LYS A 149 13.38 -6.13 -13.30
CA LYS A 149 12.97 -4.90 -13.98
C LYS A 149 12.82 -3.74 -13.00
N LEU A 150 12.23 -3.99 -11.82
CA LEU A 150 12.05 -2.98 -10.78
C LEU A 150 13.40 -2.50 -10.20
N ILE A 151 14.37 -3.42 -10.06
CA ILE A 151 15.73 -3.09 -9.62
C ILE A 151 16.42 -2.22 -10.69
N ALA A 152 16.31 -2.58 -11.97
CA ALA A 152 16.88 -1.79 -13.05
C ALA A 152 16.25 -0.39 -13.17
N ALA A 153 14.99 -0.23 -12.76
CA ALA A 153 14.28 1.05 -12.70
C ALA A 153 14.60 1.88 -11.44
N GLY A 154 15.36 1.34 -10.48
CA GLY A 154 15.66 2.02 -9.21
C GLY A 154 14.50 2.05 -8.20
N GLU A 155 13.47 1.26 -8.43
CA GLU A 155 12.29 1.17 -7.54
C GLU A 155 12.53 0.18 -6.38
N CYS A 156 13.48 -0.74 -6.57
CA CYS A 156 13.84 -1.78 -5.62
C CYS A 156 15.34 -1.99 -5.59
N PHE A 157 15.90 -2.32 -4.43
CA PHE A 157 17.31 -2.65 -4.25
C PHE A 157 17.50 -4.12 -3.87
N ALA A 158 18.45 -4.80 -4.54
CA ALA A 158 18.92 -6.09 -4.10
C ALA A 158 19.86 -5.88 -2.90
N CYS A 159 19.49 -6.43 -1.74
CA CYS A 159 20.11 -6.09 -0.46
C CYS A 159 20.25 -7.33 0.42
N GLY A 160 21.49 -7.66 0.82
CA GLY A 160 21.80 -8.92 1.50
C GLY A 160 21.75 -10.13 0.56
N GLU A 161 21.98 -11.31 1.08
CA GLU A 161 21.97 -12.57 0.32
C GLU A 161 20.62 -13.29 0.52
N GLU A 162 20.48 -14.16 1.52
CA GLU A 162 19.24 -14.88 1.87
C GLU A 162 18.24 -14.01 2.66
N VAL A 163 18.76 -13.06 3.45
CA VAL A 163 18.00 -12.14 4.29
C VAL A 163 18.38 -10.70 3.98
N ILE A 164 17.52 -9.76 4.34
CA ILE A 164 17.79 -8.32 4.17
C ILE A 164 19.01 -7.92 5.03
N ASP A 165 19.96 -7.22 4.40
CA ASP A 165 21.02 -6.53 5.12
C ASP A 165 20.51 -5.18 5.65
N TYR A 166 20.13 -5.13 6.92
CA TYR A 166 19.64 -3.91 7.53
C TYR A 166 20.69 -2.79 7.54
N SER A 167 21.99 -3.13 7.56
CA SER A 167 23.05 -2.11 7.47
C SER A 167 23.04 -1.37 6.12
N PHE A 168 22.57 -2.04 5.05
CA PHE A 168 22.35 -1.37 3.77
C PHE A 168 21.19 -0.38 3.86
N VAL A 169 20.07 -0.79 4.48
CA VAL A 169 18.89 0.06 4.64
C VAL A 169 19.20 1.27 5.52
N GLU A 170 19.96 1.07 6.61
CA GLU A 170 20.46 2.12 7.51
C GLU A 170 21.28 3.16 6.75
N ARG A 171 22.30 2.71 6.00
CA ARG A 171 23.13 3.59 5.16
C ARG A 171 22.31 4.32 4.10
N PHE A 172 21.31 3.65 3.51
CA PHE A 172 20.41 4.27 2.56
C PHE A 172 19.62 5.43 3.19
N ILE A 173 19.03 5.23 4.37
CA ILE A 173 18.29 6.29 5.08
C ILE A 173 19.22 7.45 5.43
N LEU A 174 20.42 7.16 5.97
CA LEU A 174 21.42 8.17 6.32
C LEU A 174 21.97 8.92 5.09
N SER A 175 21.89 8.34 3.90
CA SER A 175 22.34 8.99 2.66
C SER A 175 21.29 9.94 2.03
N LEU A 176 20.02 9.90 2.47
CA LEU A 176 18.96 10.73 1.89
C LEU A 176 19.28 12.24 1.90
N PRO A 177 19.84 12.82 2.99
CA PRO A 177 20.24 14.23 3.00
C PRO A 177 21.27 14.56 1.93
N GLU A 178 22.29 13.75 1.74
CA GLU A 178 23.33 13.95 0.74
C GLU A 178 22.80 13.69 -0.67
N GLU A 179 22.05 12.60 -0.85
CA GLU A 179 21.55 12.14 -2.16
C GLU A 179 20.48 13.08 -2.74
N TYR A 180 19.54 13.56 -1.92
CA TYR A 180 18.41 14.41 -2.35
C TYR A 180 18.48 15.84 -1.87
N GLY A 181 19.46 16.19 -1.00
CA GLY A 181 19.55 17.50 -0.39
C GLY A 181 18.40 17.80 0.58
N VAL A 182 17.80 16.79 1.17
CA VAL A 182 16.65 16.92 2.08
C VAL A 182 17.10 17.06 3.53
N ILE A 183 16.18 17.53 4.37
CA ILE A 183 16.31 17.55 5.83
C ILE A 183 15.36 16.47 6.36
N VAL A 184 15.91 15.38 6.87
CA VAL A 184 15.12 14.30 7.50
C VAL A 184 14.72 14.74 8.90
N GLU A 185 13.43 14.92 9.12
CA GLU A 185 12.88 15.35 10.40
C GLU A 185 12.74 14.18 11.38
N GLN A 186 12.08 13.12 10.93
CA GLN A 186 11.80 11.94 11.75
C GLN A 186 11.74 10.69 10.89
N VAL A 187 12.02 9.54 11.53
CA VAL A 187 11.88 8.20 10.94
C VAL A 187 10.84 7.40 11.73
N GLY A 188 9.69 7.11 11.12
CA GLY A 188 8.63 6.30 11.71
C GLY A 188 8.82 4.82 11.42
N TYR A 189 8.71 3.98 12.44
CA TYR A 189 8.96 2.55 12.34
C TYR A 189 7.96 1.71 13.15
N ASP A 190 7.74 0.47 12.72
CA ASP A 190 7.13 -0.57 13.55
C ASP A 190 8.20 -1.20 14.44
N ARG A 191 7.90 -1.37 15.73
CA ARG A 191 8.81 -1.96 16.71
C ARG A 191 9.34 -3.33 16.31
N TYR A 192 8.56 -4.10 15.56
CA TYR A 192 8.94 -5.44 15.17
C TYR A 192 10.16 -5.41 14.23
N ASN A 193 11.27 -6.06 14.64
CA ASN A 193 12.55 -6.12 13.94
C ASN A 193 13.35 -4.79 13.82
N ALA A 194 12.89 -3.67 14.35
CA ALA A 194 13.49 -2.36 14.07
C ALA A 194 14.47 -1.86 15.14
N LEU A 195 14.49 -2.43 16.36
CA LEU A 195 15.24 -1.88 17.50
C LEU A 195 16.73 -1.64 17.21
N SER A 196 17.42 -2.60 16.59
CA SER A 196 18.86 -2.46 16.29
C SER A 196 19.10 -1.37 15.23
N THR A 197 18.25 -1.32 14.20
CA THR A 197 18.32 -0.31 13.13
C THR A 197 18.07 1.09 13.70
N VAL A 198 17.05 1.22 14.53
CA VAL A 198 16.70 2.49 15.18
C VAL A 198 17.85 3.01 16.04
N GLN A 199 18.43 2.16 16.90
CA GLN A 199 19.58 2.55 17.72
C GLN A 199 20.78 3.06 16.90
N LYS A 200 21.01 2.49 15.70
CA LYS A 200 22.09 2.95 14.82
C LYS A 200 21.73 4.27 14.14
N LEU A 201 20.48 4.47 13.75
CA LEU A 201 20.04 5.74 13.17
C LEU A 201 20.07 6.89 14.19
N GLU A 202 19.65 6.63 15.44
CA GLU A 202 19.65 7.61 16.53
C GLU A 202 21.06 7.97 17.02
N ASN A 203 22.00 7.01 16.95
CA ASN A 203 23.37 7.19 17.44
C ASN A 203 24.40 7.35 16.30
N ASP A 204 23.96 7.74 15.09
CA ASP A 204 24.91 8.05 14.02
C ASP A 204 25.74 9.29 14.37
N ASP A 205 27.05 9.19 14.25
CA ASP A 205 27.99 10.24 14.66
C ASP A 205 27.87 11.54 13.84
N LYS A 206 27.35 11.45 12.62
CA LYS A 206 27.27 12.58 11.67
C LYS A 206 25.88 13.15 11.55
N ASN A 207 24.87 12.28 11.53
CA ASN A 207 23.47 12.65 11.26
C ASN A 207 22.54 11.81 12.17
N PRO A 208 22.53 12.05 13.49
CA PRO A 208 21.58 11.36 14.35
C PRO A 208 20.13 11.73 13.95
N LEU A 209 19.30 10.70 13.75
CA LEU A 209 17.92 10.87 13.31
C LEU A 209 16.97 10.61 14.47
N GLU A 210 15.95 11.42 14.60
CA GLU A 210 14.85 11.16 15.53
C GLU A 210 13.98 10.01 15.01
N CYS A 211 13.87 8.92 15.78
CA CYS A 211 13.07 7.76 15.43
C CYS A 211 11.82 7.65 16.30
N VAL A 212 10.66 7.44 15.68
CA VAL A 212 9.35 7.40 16.33
C VAL A 212 8.70 6.04 16.13
N GLU A 213 8.38 5.34 17.21
CA GLU A 213 7.64 4.08 17.16
C GLU A 213 6.18 4.32 16.76
N ILE A 214 5.72 3.64 15.72
CA ILE A 214 4.33 3.70 15.23
C ILE A 214 3.65 2.37 15.53
N ILE A 215 2.71 2.40 16.46
CA ILE A 215 1.95 1.22 16.84
C ILE A 215 1.05 0.79 15.70
N GLN A 216 1.25 -0.43 15.17
CA GLN A 216 0.52 -0.99 14.04
C GLN A 216 -0.89 -1.46 14.46
N HIS A 217 -1.71 -0.52 14.89
CA HIS A 217 -3.08 -0.74 15.36
C HIS A 217 -4.07 0.21 14.68
N SER A 218 -5.33 -0.21 14.56
CA SER A 218 -6.41 0.56 13.93
C SER A 218 -6.52 2.00 14.43
N LYS A 219 -6.41 2.23 15.74
CA LYS A 219 -6.46 3.58 16.34
C LYS A 219 -5.37 4.51 15.79
N THR A 220 -4.16 3.99 15.63
CA THR A 220 -3.00 4.76 15.16
C THR A 220 -3.05 4.96 13.65
N LEU A 221 -3.30 3.87 12.92
CA LEU A 221 -3.16 3.85 11.45
C LEU A 221 -4.41 4.34 10.71
N HIS A 222 -5.56 4.46 11.37
CA HIS A 222 -6.80 4.92 10.73
C HIS A 222 -6.64 6.31 10.09
N ARG A 223 -6.16 7.29 10.87
CA ARG A 223 -6.03 8.68 10.40
C ARG A 223 -5.10 8.81 9.19
N PRO A 224 -3.84 8.34 9.22
CA PRO A 224 -2.95 8.46 8.07
C PRO A 224 -3.42 7.62 6.87
N THR A 225 -4.04 6.46 7.09
CA THR A 225 -4.66 5.67 6.02
C THR A 225 -5.79 6.43 5.34
N LYS A 226 -6.67 7.06 6.10
CA LYS A 226 -7.77 7.88 5.59
C LYS A 226 -7.24 9.10 4.86
N LEU A 227 -6.29 9.81 5.45
CA LEU A 227 -5.67 11.00 4.87
C LEU A 227 -5.03 10.69 3.50
N LEU A 228 -4.20 9.66 3.40
CA LEU A 228 -3.61 9.25 2.13
C LEU A 228 -4.69 8.98 1.07
N ARG A 229 -5.75 8.26 1.45
CA ARG A 229 -6.87 7.98 0.53
C ARG A 229 -7.55 9.25 0.05
N GLU A 230 -7.83 10.19 0.94
CA GLU A 230 -8.46 11.47 0.62
C GLU A 230 -7.57 12.33 -0.29
N TYR A 231 -6.27 12.39 -0.01
CA TYR A 231 -5.31 13.11 -0.85
C TYR A 231 -5.20 12.50 -2.26
N ILE A 232 -5.24 11.18 -2.40
CA ILE A 232 -5.26 10.52 -3.70
C ILE A 232 -6.56 10.87 -4.45
N LEU A 233 -7.73 10.75 -3.80
CA LEU A 233 -9.02 11.02 -4.42
C LEU A 233 -9.16 12.48 -4.88
N ASN A 234 -8.57 13.42 -4.13
CA ASN A 234 -8.58 14.85 -4.44
C ASN A 234 -7.40 15.29 -5.33
N LYS A 235 -6.54 14.35 -5.78
CA LYS A 235 -5.34 14.64 -6.60
C LYS A 235 -4.33 15.58 -5.90
N LEU A 236 -4.31 15.53 -4.59
CA LEU A 236 -3.37 16.25 -3.72
C LEU A 236 -2.18 15.38 -3.28
N PHE A 237 -2.17 14.11 -3.61
CA PHE A 237 -1.04 13.21 -3.47
C PHE A 237 -0.25 13.16 -4.78
N CYS A 238 1.08 13.18 -4.70
CA CYS A 238 1.97 13.05 -5.85
C CYS A 238 3.05 12.02 -5.54
N TYR A 239 3.34 11.14 -6.49
CA TYR A 239 4.47 10.20 -6.39
C TYR A 239 5.20 10.12 -7.72
N GLU A 240 6.52 9.96 -7.67
CA GLU A 240 7.32 9.67 -8.86
C GLU A 240 7.01 8.27 -9.36
N GLN A 241 6.99 8.07 -10.67
CA GLN A 241 6.65 6.80 -11.30
C GLN A 241 7.34 5.62 -10.60
N ASN A 242 6.52 4.69 -10.08
CA ASN A 242 6.99 3.54 -9.33
C ASN A 242 5.98 2.38 -9.47
N LEU A 243 6.30 1.43 -10.36
CA LEU A 243 5.43 0.29 -10.63
C LEU A 243 5.28 -0.62 -9.41
N MET A 244 6.34 -0.77 -8.61
CA MET A 244 6.28 -1.58 -7.38
C MET A 244 5.29 -0.99 -6.37
N LEU A 245 5.29 0.33 -6.20
CA LEU A 245 4.31 1.03 -5.35
C LEU A 245 2.88 0.84 -5.88
N GLU A 246 2.67 0.94 -7.19
CA GLU A 246 1.36 0.71 -7.82
C GLU A 246 0.85 -0.71 -7.56
N ILE A 247 1.71 -1.72 -7.68
CA ILE A 247 1.37 -3.11 -7.36
C ILE A 247 0.99 -3.25 -5.87
N ASN A 248 1.70 -2.57 -4.98
CA ASN A 248 1.38 -2.56 -3.56
C ASN A 248 0.02 -1.91 -3.28
N PHE A 249 -0.34 -0.82 -3.96
CA PHE A 249 -1.68 -0.23 -3.87
C PHE A 249 -2.78 -1.18 -4.39
N GLN A 250 -2.55 -1.88 -5.50
CA GLN A 250 -3.49 -2.89 -6.02
C GLN A 250 -3.74 -4.02 -5.03
N ASN A 251 -2.70 -4.44 -4.31
CA ASN A 251 -2.78 -5.50 -3.31
C ASN A 251 -3.45 -5.06 -2.01
N ALA A 252 -3.39 -3.77 -1.68
CA ALA A 252 -3.79 -3.25 -0.39
C ALA A 252 -5.28 -3.47 -0.10
N ARG A 253 -5.57 -4.08 1.06
CA ARG A 253 -6.91 -4.29 1.59
C ARG A 253 -7.00 -3.69 2.99
N CYS A 254 -8.15 -3.09 3.29
CA CYS A 254 -8.41 -2.55 4.60
C CYS A 254 -9.15 -3.54 5.50
N THR A 255 -8.85 -3.44 6.78
CA THR A 255 -9.65 -3.99 7.86
C THR A 255 -10.32 -2.85 8.60
N GLU A 256 -11.55 -3.07 9.04
CA GLU A 256 -12.31 -2.16 9.89
C GLU A 256 -12.48 -2.79 11.26
N ASP A 257 -12.25 -2.03 12.31
CA ASP A 257 -12.52 -2.46 13.68
C ASP A 257 -13.98 -2.13 14.10
N THR A 258 -14.36 -2.50 15.32
CA THR A 258 -15.70 -2.25 15.87
C THR A 258 -16.06 -0.77 16.00
N ASN A 259 -15.07 0.12 15.98
CA ASN A 259 -15.22 1.58 16.01
C ASN A 259 -15.17 2.20 14.62
N LEU A 260 -15.28 1.40 13.57
CA LEU A 260 -15.20 1.81 12.16
C LEU A 260 -13.83 2.40 11.74
N ASN A 261 -12.77 2.15 12.51
CA ASN A 261 -11.43 2.55 12.12
C ASN A 261 -10.91 1.61 11.03
N LYS A 262 -10.66 2.16 9.86
CA LYS A 262 -10.10 1.43 8.71
C LYS A 262 -8.60 1.66 8.61
N TYR A 263 -7.84 0.59 8.37
CA TYR A 263 -6.41 0.65 8.08
C TYR A 263 -5.99 -0.45 7.13
N VAL A 264 -4.90 -0.23 6.38
CA VAL A 264 -4.33 -1.26 5.49
C VAL A 264 -3.79 -2.41 6.32
N ASN A 265 -4.25 -3.63 6.03
CA ASN A 265 -3.90 -4.83 6.78
C ASN A 265 -3.10 -5.80 5.90
N LYS A 266 -1.83 -6.04 6.25
CA LYS A 266 -0.94 -6.97 5.52
C LYS A 266 -1.54 -8.36 5.37
N LYS A 267 -2.15 -8.91 6.43
CA LYS A 267 -2.71 -10.29 6.44
C LYS A 267 -3.94 -10.45 5.55
N ARG A 268 -4.68 -9.38 5.29
CA ARG A 268 -5.87 -9.39 4.44
C ARG A 268 -5.60 -8.94 3.02
N SER A 269 -4.45 -8.36 2.77
CA SER A 269 -4.03 -7.91 1.45
C SER A 269 -3.76 -9.08 0.50
N SER A 270 -4.00 -8.90 -0.78
CA SER A 270 -3.90 -9.95 -1.80
C SER A 270 -2.46 -10.26 -2.23
N GLY A 271 -1.50 -9.49 -1.75
CA GLY A 271 -0.06 -9.61 -2.03
C GLY A 271 0.73 -8.64 -1.16
N LYS A 272 1.95 -8.32 -1.57
CA LYS A 272 2.83 -7.42 -0.83
C LYS A 272 2.29 -5.99 -0.82
N VAL A 273 2.36 -5.35 0.36
CA VAL A 273 1.87 -3.98 0.63
C VAL A 273 2.86 -3.14 1.44
N ASP A 274 4.08 -3.63 1.57
CA ASP A 274 5.11 -3.06 2.44
C ASP A 274 5.39 -1.59 2.10
N MET A 275 5.39 -1.23 0.80
CA MET A 275 5.57 0.16 0.35
C MET A 275 4.38 1.07 0.75
N VAL A 276 3.16 0.54 0.78
CA VAL A 276 1.99 1.30 1.24
C VAL A 276 2.05 1.47 2.76
N VAL A 277 2.51 0.46 3.49
CA VAL A 277 2.67 0.54 4.96
C VAL A 277 3.74 1.55 5.34
N SER A 278 4.93 1.50 4.72
CA SER A 278 5.98 2.51 4.97
C SER A 278 5.52 3.92 4.60
N LEU A 279 4.76 4.08 3.51
CA LEU A 279 4.17 5.35 3.12
C LEU A 279 3.17 5.86 4.17
N ILE A 280 2.30 5.00 4.70
CA ILE A 280 1.37 5.35 5.78
C ILE A 280 2.13 5.76 7.05
N ASN A 281 3.23 5.07 7.38
CA ASN A 281 4.08 5.45 8.52
C ASN A 281 4.70 6.85 8.33
N ALA A 282 5.19 7.17 7.14
CA ALA A 282 5.70 8.50 6.82
C ALA A 282 4.61 9.59 6.92
N ILE A 283 3.41 9.30 6.40
CA ILE A 283 2.27 10.23 6.46
C ILE A 283 1.77 10.41 7.90
N TYR A 284 1.86 9.39 8.76
CA TYR A 284 1.54 9.53 10.18
C TYR A 284 2.39 10.64 10.82
N LEU A 285 3.70 10.63 10.61
CA LEU A 285 4.61 11.66 11.14
C LEU A 285 4.34 13.04 10.54
N LEU A 286 4.18 13.10 9.21
CA LEU A 286 3.85 14.32 8.52
C LEU A 286 2.56 14.95 9.04
N GLN A 287 1.51 14.15 9.24
CA GLN A 287 0.23 14.60 9.75
C GLN A 287 0.36 15.23 11.12
N ASP A 288 1.08 14.60 12.03
CA ASP A 288 1.25 15.09 13.40
C ASP A 288 2.11 16.38 13.43
N ALA A 289 3.14 16.46 12.59
CA ALA A 289 4.06 17.57 12.59
C ALA A 289 3.52 18.84 11.87
N VAL A 290 2.79 18.65 10.77
CA VAL A 290 2.43 19.77 9.87
C VAL A 290 0.93 20.05 9.89
N LEU A 291 0.10 19.01 9.78
CA LEU A 291 -1.34 19.22 9.56
C LEU A 291 -2.14 19.36 10.86
N LEU A 292 -1.66 18.82 11.97
CA LEU A 292 -2.29 18.96 13.29
C LEU A 292 -1.61 20.02 14.17
N GLY A 293 -0.36 20.38 13.86
CA GLY A 293 0.39 21.42 14.61
C GLY A 293 -0.20 22.81 14.52
N GLU A 294 -0.86 23.15 13.42
CA GLU A 294 -1.50 24.48 13.23
C GLU A 294 -2.78 24.64 14.05
N ASP A 295 -3.55 23.55 14.29
CA ASP A 295 -4.79 23.63 15.10
C ASP A 295 -4.55 23.65 16.61
N SER A 296 -3.36 23.25 17.09
CA SER A 296 -3.05 23.25 18.52
C SER A 296 -2.75 24.65 19.09
N TRP A 297 -2.43 25.63 18.28
CA TRP A 297 -2.16 27.00 18.70
C TRP A 297 -3.41 27.88 18.76
N GLY A 298 -4.51 27.47 18.08
CA GLY A 298 -5.79 28.19 18.07
C GLY A 298 -6.70 27.94 19.29
N ALA A 299 -6.44 26.92 20.09
CA ALA A 299 -7.31 26.51 21.20
C ALA A 299 -6.89 27.02 22.60
N GLN A 300 -5.90 27.88 22.71
CA GLN A 300 -5.42 28.44 23.99
C GLN A 300 -5.74 29.94 24.22
N ILE A 301 -6.57 30.54 23.40
CA ILE A 301 -7.05 31.91 23.67
C ILE A 301 -8.59 31.91 23.58
N ILE A 302 -9.25 31.47 24.63
CA ILE A 302 -10.53 32.03 25.14
C ILE A 302 -10.59 31.75 26.65
#